data_2ebf3fb103181fd466554f0eded01caa
#
_entry.id   2ebf3fb103181fd466554f0eded01caa
#
_cell.length_a   1.000
_cell.length_b   1.000
_cell.length_c   1.000
_cell.angle_alpha   90.00
_cell.angle_beta   90.00
_cell.angle_gamma   90.00
#
_symmetry.space_group_name_H-M   'P 1'
#
loop_
_entity.id
_entity.type
_entity.pdbx_description
1 polymer ?
#
loop_
_entity_poly.entity_id
_entity_poly.type
_entity_poly.pdbx_seq_one_letter_code
_entity_poly.pdbx_strand_id
1 'polypeptide(L)'
;MQANKDSVGDPFDALGDPNRRAIVEALRDGPRSVAEITAGMQISQPAVSRHLRLLKQAHLVTDEPAGARRLYRLNDEGPATIRAYMEQVWGDVSSRFRLAAENPPRT
;
A
#
# COMPACT_ATOMS: atom_id res chain seq x y z
N MET A 1 21.11 7.55 -12.93
CA MET A 1 20.00 6.65 -13.22
C MET A 1 18.72 7.42 -13.32
N GLN A 2 18.02 7.24 -14.37
CA GLN A 2 16.80 7.98 -14.61
C GLN A 2 15.65 7.45 -13.79
N ALA A 3 14.69 8.30 -13.53
CA ALA A 3 13.45 7.87 -12.94
C ALA A 3 12.86 6.79 -13.83
N ASN A 4 12.51 5.72 -13.25
CA ASN A 4 12.10 4.56 -13.95
C ASN A 4 10.64 4.65 -14.32
N LYS A 5 10.34 4.64 -15.60
CA LYS A 5 8.95 4.55 -16.02
C LYS A 5 8.28 3.32 -15.44
N ASP A 6 9.06 2.28 -15.23
CA ASP A 6 8.55 1.02 -14.71
C ASP A 6 8.14 1.11 -13.25
N SER A 7 8.55 2.18 -12.53
CA SER A 7 8.14 2.35 -11.15
C SER A 7 6.73 2.91 -11.04
N VAL A 8 6.18 3.50 -12.11
CA VAL A 8 4.81 3.98 -12.11
C VAL A 8 3.88 2.77 -12.07
N GLY A 9 3.03 2.72 -11.05
CA GLY A 9 2.19 1.57 -10.83
C GLY A 9 2.84 0.46 -10.01
N ASP A 10 4.06 0.69 -9.55
CA ASP A 10 4.77 -0.28 -8.71
C ASP A 10 4.35 -0.08 -7.25
N PRO A 11 3.73 -1.10 -6.61
CA PRO A 11 3.30 -0.94 -5.23
C PRO A 11 4.46 -0.71 -4.25
N PHE A 12 5.64 -1.23 -4.52
CA PHE A 12 6.80 -0.98 -3.65
C PHE A 12 7.19 0.50 -3.70
N ASP A 13 7.25 1.06 -4.90
CA ASP A 13 7.55 2.47 -5.06
C ASP A 13 6.46 3.33 -4.41
N ALA A 14 5.21 2.97 -4.62
CA ALA A 14 4.09 3.72 -4.05
C ALA A 14 4.16 3.76 -2.53
N LEU A 15 4.54 2.67 -1.89
CA LEU A 15 4.64 2.60 -0.43
C LEU A 15 5.99 3.10 0.09
N GLY A 16 6.88 3.53 -0.79
CA GLY A 16 8.17 4.08 -0.40
C GLY A 16 8.09 5.48 0.19
N ASP A 17 7.00 6.18 -0.01
CA ASP A 17 6.82 7.56 0.45
C ASP A 17 6.02 7.57 1.75
N PRO A 18 6.52 8.26 2.81
CA PRO A 18 5.81 8.28 4.10
C PRO A 18 4.41 8.87 4.03
N ASN A 19 4.19 9.87 3.19
CA ASN A 19 2.86 10.46 3.06
C ASN A 19 1.88 9.49 2.42
N ARG A 20 2.35 8.71 1.42
CA ARG A 20 1.49 7.71 0.82
C ARG A 20 1.16 6.58 1.80
N ARG A 21 2.12 6.18 2.63
CA ARG A 21 1.83 5.20 3.69
C ARG A 21 0.80 5.76 4.68
N ALA A 22 0.92 7.04 5.03
CA ALA A 22 -0.04 7.67 5.94
C ALA A 22 -1.45 7.69 5.34
N ILE A 23 -1.56 7.92 4.04
CA ILE A 23 -2.86 7.88 3.36
C ILE A 23 -3.45 6.47 3.41
N VAL A 24 -2.65 5.47 3.11
CA VAL A 24 -3.11 4.08 3.19
C VAL A 24 -3.60 3.76 4.60
N GLU A 25 -2.85 4.18 5.60
CA GLU A 25 -3.23 3.96 7.00
C GLU A 25 -4.53 4.67 7.35
N ALA A 26 -4.74 5.86 6.80
CA ALA A 26 -5.98 6.61 7.03
C ALA A 26 -7.21 5.92 6.45
N LEU A 27 -7.01 5.07 5.46
CA LEU A 27 -8.11 4.34 4.80
C LEU A 27 -8.39 2.98 5.44
N ARG A 28 -7.62 2.63 6.48
CA ARG A 28 -7.76 1.31 7.11
C ARG A 28 -9.15 1.04 7.66
N ASP A 29 -9.78 2.08 8.18
CA ASP A 29 -11.08 1.93 8.83
C ASP A 29 -12.28 2.15 7.89
N GLY A 30 -12.02 2.42 6.61
CA GLY A 30 -13.09 2.54 5.64
C GLY A 30 -12.85 3.66 4.64
N PRO A 31 -13.75 3.82 3.69
CA PRO A 31 -13.62 4.83 2.63
C PRO A 31 -13.61 6.26 3.17
N ARG A 32 -12.85 7.13 2.51
CA ARG A 32 -12.78 8.55 2.86
C ARG A 32 -12.65 9.40 1.61
N SER A 33 -13.16 10.62 1.70
CA SER A 33 -12.98 11.62 0.65
C SER A 33 -11.59 12.24 0.75
N VAL A 34 -11.18 12.93 -0.33
CA VAL A 34 -9.91 13.66 -0.33
C VAL A 34 -9.85 14.66 0.81
N ALA A 35 -10.96 15.38 1.03
CA ALA A 35 -11.02 16.38 2.10
C ALA A 35 -10.82 15.75 3.48
N GLU A 36 -11.44 14.60 3.70
CA GLU A 36 -11.30 13.88 4.97
C GLU A 36 -9.87 13.41 5.20
N ILE A 37 -9.25 12.88 4.16
CA ILE A 37 -7.85 12.44 4.23
C ILE A 37 -6.95 13.63 4.52
N THR A 38 -7.13 14.72 3.76
CA THR A 38 -6.31 15.92 3.90
C THR A 38 -6.40 16.52 5.30
N ALA A 39 -7.57 16.47 5.91
CA ALA A 39 -7.78 17.03 7.24
C ALA A 39 -6.87 16.39 8.29
N GLY A 40 -6.46 15.15 8.11
CA GLY A 40 -5.57 14.47 9.04
C GLY A 40 -4.10 14.54 8.67
N MET A 41 -3.74 15.33 7.67
CA MET A 41 -2.37 15.39 7.17
C MET A 41 -1.86 16.82 7.17
N GLN A 42 -0.53 16.97 7.06
CA GLN A 42 0.11 18.28 7.06
C GLN A 42 0.60 18.66 5.67
N ILE A 43 -0.07 18.20 4.63
CA ILE A 43 0.22 18.54 3.25
C ILE A 43 -1.05 19.08 2.60
N SER A 44 -0.91 19.70 1.45
CA SER A 44 -2.02 20.34 0.77
C SER A 44 -2.94 19.31 0.13
N GLN A 45 -4.19 19.69 -0.12
CA GLN A 45 -5.13 18.83 -0.79
C GLN A 45 -4.67 18.42 -2.20
N PRO A 46 -4.08 19.33 -3.01
CA PRO A 46 -3.51 18.90 -4.29
C PRO A 46 -2.41 17.85 -4.14
N ALA A 47 -1.60 17.92 -3.08
CA ALA A 47 -0.58 16.92 -2.83
C ALA A 47 -1.21 15.58 -2.48
N VAL A 48 -2.26 15.58 -1.64
CA VAL A 48 -3.00 14.37 -1.31
C VAL A 48 -3.60 13.75 -2.57
N SER A 49 -4.19 14.57 -3.43
CA SER A 49 -4.78 14.08 -4.68
C SER A 49 -3.74 13.41 -5.57
N ARG A 50 -2.54 14.01 -5.64
CA ARG A 50 -1.45 13.44 -6.43
C ARG A 50 -0.99 12.10 -5.86
N HIS A 51 -0.86 12.01 -4.55
CA HIS A 51 -0.49 10.76 -3.90
C HIS A 51 -1.55 9.68 -4.12
N LEU A 52 -2.82 10.04 -4.03
CA LEU A 52 -3.91 9.09 -4.29
C LEU A 52 -3.89 8.57 -5.71
N ARG A 53 -3.55 9.44 -6.68
CA ARG A 53 -3.43 8.99 -8.07
C ARG A 53 -2.33 7.92 -8.21
N LEU A 54 -1.19 8.13 -7.57
CA LEU A 54 -0.09 7.17 -7.63
C LEU A 54 -0.46 5.86 -6.93
N LEU A 55 -1.15 5.95 -5.80
CA LEU A 55 -1.63 4.76 -5.10
C LEU A 55 -2.65 3.99 -5.93
N LYS A 56 -3.50 4.71 -6.66
CA LYS A 56 -4.48 4.09 -7.54
C LYS A 56 -3.80 3.40 -8.72
N GLN A 57 -2.78 4.04 -9.30
CA GLN A 57 -2.01 3.44 -10.40
C GLN A 57 -1.31 2.17 -9.96
N ALA A 58 -0.94 2.07 -8.68
CA ALA A 58 -0.31 0.89 -8.12
C ALA A 58 -1.33 -0.15 -7.64
N HIS A 59 -2.61 0.10 -7.86
CA HIS A 59 -3.72 -0.79 -7.46
C HIS A 59 -3.80 -1.02 -5.96
N LEU A 60 -3.31 -0.06 -5.17
CA LEU A 60 -3.39 -0.14 -3.71
C LEU A 60 -4.67 0.49 -3.18
N VAL A 61 -5.25 1.42 -3.93
CA VAL A 61 -6.53 2.04 -3.58
C VAL A 61 -7.43 2.04 -4.80
N THR A 62 -8.74 2.09 -4.55
CA THR A 62 -9.76 2.30 -5.57
C THR A 62 -10.60 3.50 -5.16
N ASP A 63 -11.38 4.01 -6.09
CA ASP A 63 -12.27 5.13 -5.81
C ASP A 63 -13.61 4.94 -6.50
N GLU A 64 -14.60 5.63 -5.97
CA GLU A 64 -15.93 5.62 -6.57
C GLU A 64 -16.62 6.94 -6.30
N PRO A 65 -17.53 7.39 -7.20
CA PRO A 65 -18.29 8.60 -6.94
C PRO A 65 -19.30 8.36 -5.83
N ALA A 66 -19.50 9.39 -5.00
CA ALA A 66 -20.48 9.36 -3.91
C ALA A 66 -21.08 10.77 -3.80
N GLY A 67 -22.15 11.01 -4.56
CA GLY A 67 -22.74 12.35 -4.67
C GLY A 67 -21.76 13.30 -5.33
N ALA A 68 -21.52 14.44 -4.68
CA ALA A 68 -20.58 15.44 -5.18
C ALA A 68 -19.13 15.11 -4.83
N ARG A 69 -18.91 14.04 -4.09
CA ARG A 69 -17.57 13.64 -3.63
C ARG A 69 -17.12 12.38 -4.32
N ARG A 70 -15.85 12.07 -4.11
CA ARG A 70 -15.26 10.81 -4.52
C ARG A 70 -14.68 10.16 -3.28
N LEU A 71 -15.04 8.90 -3.05
CA LEU A 71 -14.54 8.16 -1.90
C LEU A 71 -13.45 7.22 -2.33
N TYR A 72 -12.35 7.24 -1.59
CA TYR A 72 -11.21 6.35 -1.80
C TYR A 72 -11.19 5.29 -0.72
N ARG A 73 -10.83 4.08 -1.09
CA ARG A 73 -10.74 2.97 -0.15
C ARG A 73 -9.58 2.05 -0.54
N LEU A 74 -9.15 1.25 0.40
CA LEU A 74 -8.11 0.26 0.13
C LEU A 74 -8.65 -0.78 -0.85
N ASN A 75 -7.79 -1.19 -1.77
CA ASN A 75 -8.11 -2.28 -2.70
C ASN A 75 -7.73 -3.60 -2.03
N ASP A 76 -8.68 -4.50 -1.85
CA ASP A 76 -8.46 -5.78 -1.18
C ASP A 76 -7.37 -6.61 -1.84
N GLU A 77 -7.21 -6.47 -3.16
CA GLU A 77 -6.21 -7.21 -3.91
C GLU A 77 -4.91 -6.44 -4.08
N GLY A 78 -4.86 -5.20 -3.56
CA GLY A 78 -3.69 -4.34 -3.71
C GLY A 78 -2.38 -4.96 -3.23
N PRO A 79 -2.36 -5.61 -2.06
CA PRO A 79 -1.10 -6.16 -1.55
C PRO A 79 -0.67 -7.48 -2.17
N ALA A 80 -1.40 -8.01 -3.14
CA ALA A 80 -1.10 -9.31 -3.71
C ALA A 80 0.32 -9.39 -4.29
N THR A 81 0.74 -8.37 -5.04
CA THR A 81 2.09 -8.32 -5.62
C THR A 81 3.17 -8.28 -4.54
N ILE A 82 2.93 -7.49 -3.50
CA ILE A 82 3.87 -7.39 -2.38
C ILE A 82 3.95 -8.72 -1.65
N ARG A 83 2.79 -9.31 -1.38
CA ARG A 83 2.71 -10.61 -0.70
C ARG A 83 3.42 -11.69 -1.49
N ALA A 84 3.19 -11.73 -2.79
CA ALA A 84 3.83 -12.71 -3.65
C ALA A 84 5.35 -12.56 -3.66
N TYR A 85 5.83 -11.32 -3.71
CA TYR A 85 7.27 -11.06 -3.65
C TYR A 85 7.85 -11.52 -2.33
N MET A 86 7.21 -11.19 -1.23
CA MET A 86 7.67 -11.59 0.10
C MET A 86 7.73 -13.12 0.22
N GLU A 87 6.71 -13.79 -0.27
CA GLU A 87 6.66 -15.25 -0.28
C GLU A 87 7.79 -15.84 -1.13
N GLN A 88 8.03 -15.24 -2.29
CA GLN A 88 9.06 -15.72 -3.21
C GLN A 88 10.45 -15.57 -2.62
N VAL A 89 10.71 -14.47 -1.93
CA VAL A 89 12.04 -14.17 -1.39
C VAL A 89 12.26 -14.82 -0.02
N TRP A 90 11.28 -14.73 0.86
CA TRP A 90 11.43 -15.17 2.25
C TRP A 90 10.67 -16.42 2.60
N GLY A 91 9.85 -16.96 1.70
CA GLY A 91 9.02 -18.11 1.99
C GLY A 91 9.80 -19.30 2.54
N ASP A 92 10.87 -19.68 1.85
CA ASP A 92 11.71 -20.80 2.28
C ASP A 92 12.40 -20.52 3.60
N VAL A 93 12.88 -19.30 3.80
CA VAL A 93 13.53 -18.91 5.04
C VAL A 93 12.55 -19.00 6.20
N SER A 94 11.34 -18.48 6.02
CA SER A 94 10.30 -18.56 7.03
C SER A 94 9.93 -20.00 7.36
N SER A 95 9.84 -20.85 6.33
CA SER A 95 9.53 -22.27 6.51
C SER A 95 10.63 -22.98 7.29
N ARG A 96 11.88 -22.70 6.97
CA ARG A 96 13.01 -23.30 7.69
C ARG A 96 13.03 -22.86 9.14
N PHE A 97 12.76 -21.60 9.40
CA PHE A 97 12.70 -21.09 10.77
C PHE A 97 11.57 -21.76 11.55
N ARG A 98 10.41 -21.92 10.93
CA ARG A 98 9.26 -22.55 11.57
C ARG A 98 9.55 -24.00 11.89
N LEU A 99 10.15 -24.73 10.97
CA LEU A 99 10.51 -26.13 11.19
C LEU A 99 11.51 -26.27 12.34
N ALA A 100 12.49 -25.38 12.40
CA ALA A 100 13.47 -25.39 13.50
C ALA A 100 12.82 -25.12 14.84
N ALA A 101 11.84 -24.22 14.89
CA ALA A 101 11.13 -23.88 16.12
C ALA A 101 10.18 -24.98 16.57
N GLU A 102 9.54 -25.67 15.62
CA GLU A 102 8.58 -26.72 15.92
C GLU A 102 9.24 -28.06 16.18
N ASN A 103 10.41 -28.28 15.58
CA ASN A 103 11.16 -29.52 15.67
C ASN A 103 12.60 -29.21 16.08
N PRO A 104 12.82 -28.78 17.33
CA PRO A 104 14.17 -28.44 17.77
C PRO A 104 15.08 -29.67 17.71
N PRO A 105 16.36 -29.46 17.43
CA PRO A 105 17.28 -30.58 17.37
C PRO A 105 17.33 -31.30 18.71
N ARG A 106 17.38 -32.59 18.64
CA ARG A 106 17.53 -33.40 19.84
C ARG A 106 18.98 -33.33 20.33
N THR A 107 19.14 -33.15 21.61
CA THR A 107 20.44 -33.15 22.21
C THR A 107 20.77 -34.50 22.82
#